data_c8232571c916572e46660f199ccbab6e
#
_entry.id   c8232571c916572e46660f199ccbab6e
#
_cell.length_a   1.000
_cell.length_b   1.000
_cell.length_c   1.000
_cell.angle_alpha   90.00
_cell.angle_beta   90.00
_cell.angle_gamma   90.00
#
_symmetry.space_group_name_H-M   'P 1'
#
loop_
_entity.id
_entity.type
_entity.pdbx_description
1 polymer ?
#
loop_
_entity_poly.entity_id
_entity_poly.type
_entity_poly.pdbx_seq_one_letter_code
_entity_poly.pdbx_strand_id
1 'polypeptide(L)'
;MIICSYNIQYGTGKDGKIDLARIAREIDDCDIIALQEVERYFSSTGLTDQAAAIGDMFPKHFWIYGGGVNLDASLIADDGTVTNRRRQFGNMLLSKWPIQSSRNHL
;
A
#
# COMPACT_ATOMS: atom_id res chain seq x y z
N MET A 1 -22.12 8.53 3.73
CA MET A 1 -20.87 7.94 3.18
C MET A 1 -19.70 8.88 3.47
N ILE A 2 -18.63 8.36 4.03
CA ILE A 2 -17.42 9.13 4.32
C ILE A 2 -16.32 8.73 3.33
N ILE A 3 -15.78 9.69 2.59
CA ILE A 3 -14.72 9.49 1.61
C ILE A 3 -13.49 10.25 2.09
N CYS A 4 -12.37 9.56 2.21
CA CYS A 4 -11.10 10.13 2.67
C CYS A 4 -10.05 10.01 1.57
N SER A 5 -9.24 11.06 1.42
CA SER A 5 -8.03 11.04 0.59
C SER A 5 -6.86 11.47 1.47
N TYR A 6 -5.79 10.70 1.47
CA TYR A 6 -4.68 10.91 2.40
C TYR A 6 -3.35 10.50 1.77
N ASN A 7 -2.39 11.43 1.77
CA ASN A 7 -1.02 11.16 1.37
C ASN A 7 -0.27 10.62 2.60
N ILE A 8 0.09 9.34 2.60
CA ILE A 8 0.68 8.69 3.76
C ILE A 8 2.19 8.93 3.89
N GLN A 9 2.83 9.52 2.89
CA GLN A 9 4.28 9.80 2.90
C GLN A 9 5.09 8.55 3.28
N TYR A 10 4.81 7.41 2.63
CA TYR A 10 5.44 6.10 2.90
C TYR A 10 5.21 5.62 4.34
N GLY A 11 4.16 6.10 5.01
CA GLY A 11 3.89 5.79 6.41
C GLY A 11 4.67 6.63 7.41
N THR A 12 5.43 7.63 6.94
CA THR A 12 6.25 8.47 7.81
C THR A 12 5.40 9.55 8.49
N GLY A 13 5.44 9.61 9.81
CA GLY A 13 4.77 10.64 10.59
C GLY A 13 5.63 11.88 10.79
N LYS A 14 5.08 12.88 11.49
CA LYS A 14 5.79 14.14 11.81
C LYS A 14 7.05 13.91 12.62
N ASP A 15 7.12 12.81 13.36
CA ASP A 15 8.29 12.41 14.15
C ASP A 15 9.36 11.70 13.31
N GLY A 16 9.16 11.56 11.99
CA GLY A 16 10.07 10.85 11.09
C GLY A 16 9.97 9.34 11.17
N LYS A 17 9.04 8.78 11.95
CA LYS A 17 8.87 7.34 12.11
C LYS A 17 7.80 6.80 11.20
N ILE A 18 8.02 5.59 10.67
CA ILE A 18 7.04 4.88 9.84
C ILE A 18 6.10 4.11 10.76
N ASP A 19 4.79 4.44 10.73
CA ASP A 19 3.78 3.79 11.57
C ASP A 19 2.44 3.72 10.82
N LEU A 20 2.20 2.60 10.13
CA LEU A 20 0.98 2.38 9.36
C LEU A 20 -0.25 2.24 10.27
N ALA A 21 -0.10 1.66 11.46
CA ALA A 21 -1.20 1.51 12.40
C ALA A 21 -1.74 2.87 12.86
N ARG A 22 -0.85 3.86 13.03
CA ARG A 22 -1.26 5.23 13.37
C ARG A 22 -2.11 5.84 12.27
N ILE A 23 -1.71 5.65 11.01
CA ILE A 23 -2.47 6.14 9.85
C ILE A 23 -3.83 5.46 9.80
N ALA A 24 -3.88 4.15 9.98
CA ALA A 24 -5.13 3.39 9.96
C ALA A 24 -6.12 3.89 11.03
N ARG A 25 -5.64 4.23 12.22
CA ARG A 25 -6.48 4.76 13.30
C ARG A 25 -7.11 6.11 12.95
N GLU A 26 -6.43 6.93 12.15
CA GLU A 26 -6.93 8.26 11.78
C GLU A 26 -8.06 8.20 10.76
N ILE A 27 -8.17 7.11 9.99
CA ILE A 27 -9.10 6.98 8.87
C ILE A 27 -10.00 5.74 8.95
N ASP A 28 -10.10 5.11 10.13
CA ASP A 28 -10.78 3.82 10.29
C ASP A 28 -12.30 3.88 10.08
N ASP A 29 -12.91 5.06 10.18
CA ASP A 29 -14.34 5.25 9.97
C ASP A 29 -14.73 5.57 8.52
N CYS A 30 -13.76 5.67 7.62
CA CYS A 30 -14.02 6.02 6.22
C CYS A 30 -14.58 4.84 5.42
N ASP A 31 -15.55 5.11 4.57
CA ASP A 31 -16.17 4.09 3.69
C ASP A 31 -15.33 3.85 2.44
N ILE A 32 -14.80 4.91 1.84
CA ILE A 32 -13.91 4.87 0.69
C ILE A 32 -12.65 5.65 1.06
N ILE A 33 -11.49 5.04 0.86
CA ILE A 33 -10.20 5.60 1.25
C ILE A 33 -9.27 5.58 0.06
N ALA A 34 -8.78 6.76 -0.33
CA ALA A 34 -7.75 6.90 -1.37
C ALA A 34 -6.44 7.29 -0.70
N LEU A 35 -5.42 6.45 -0.82
CA LEU A 35 -4.12 6.66 -0.23
C LEU A 35 -3.07 6.89 -1.31
N GLN A 36 -2.22 7.89 -1.12
CA GLN A 36 -1.11 8.21 -2.00
C GLN A 36 0.21 7.90 -1.31
N GLU A 37 1.26 7.69 -2.10
CA GLU A 37 2.61 7.38 -1.64
C GLU A 37 2.68 6.11 -0.79
N VAL A 38 2.04 5.05 -1.28
CA VAL A 38 2.10 3.70 -0.70
C VAL A 38 3.20 2.91 -1.40
N GLU A 39 4.10 2.30 -0.64
CA GLU A 39 5.22 1.55 -1.19
C GLU A 39 5.07 0.04 -1.01
N ARG A 40 5.68 -0.70 -1.93
CA ARG A 40 5.83 -2.15 -1.82
C ARG A 40 7.29 -2.51 -2.08
N TYR A 41 7.95 -3.05 -1.06
CA TYR A 41 9.31 -3.61 -1.10
C TYR A 41 10.43 -2.62 -1.48
N PHE A 42 10.29 -1.33 -1.14
CA PHE A 42 11.39 -0.39 -1.23
C PHE A 42 12.26 -0.45 0.03
N SER A 43 13.57 -0.27 -0.14
CA SER A 43 14.52 -0.29 0.98
C SER A 43 14.29 0.84 1.99
N SER A 44 13.77 1.97 1.52
CA SER A 44 13.44 3.12 2.38
C SER A 44 12.39 2.78 3.45
N THR A 45 11.55 1.75 3.21
CA THR A 45 10.51 1.31 4.14
C THR A 45 10.78 -0.08 4.69
N GLY A 46 12.06 -0.53 4.71
CA GLY A 46 12.46 -1.82 5.25
C GLY A 46 11.98 -3.02 4.43
N LEU A 47 11.78 -2.84 3.12
CA LEU A 47 11.28 -3.87 2.20
C LEU A 47 9.87 -4.37 2.58
N THR A 48 9.07 -3.53 3.23
CA THR A 48 7.70 -3.87 3.64
C THR A 48 6.73 -3.71 2.47
N ASP A 49 5.77 -4.63 2.36
CA ASP A 49 4.62 -4.46 1.48
C ASP A 49 3.56 -3.64 2.23
N GLN A 50 3.61 -2.32 2.08
CA GLN A 50 2.69 -1.42 2.78
C GLN A 50 1.24 -1.61 2.32
N ALA A 51 1.02 -1.93 1.04
CA ALA A 51 -0.34 -2.14 0.53
C ALA A 51 -1.00 -3.34 1.23
N ALA A 52 -0.31 -4.47 1.33
CA ALA A 52 -0.84 -5.64 2.03
C ALA A 52 -1.02 -5.38 3.53
N ALA A 53 -0.06 -4.71 4.16
CA ALA A 53 -0.15 -4.37 5.59
C ALA A 53 -1.36 -3.47 5.88
N ILE A 54 -1.59 -2.45 5.05
CA ILE A 54 -2.75 -1.57 5.18
C ILE A 54 -4.04 -2.36 4.95
N GLY A 55 -4.09 -3.21 3.91
CA GLY A 55 -5.26 -4.04 3.63
C GLY A 55 -5.65 -4.93 4.81
N ASP A 56 -4.68 -5.48 5.52
CA ASP A 56 -4.92 -6.30 6.71
C ASP A 56 -5.51 -5.50 7.87
N MET A 57 -5.26 -4.18 7.92
CA MET A 57 -5.80 -3.28 8.96
C MET A 57 -7.25 -2.88 8.68
N PHE A 58 -7.76 -3.14 7.47
CA PHE A 58 -9.13 -2.81 7.06
C PHE A 58 -9.85 -4.07 6.56
N PRO A 59 -10.13 -5.05 7.43
CA PRO A 59 -10.64 -6.35 7.01
C PRO A 59 -12.06 -6.31 6.40
N LYS A 60 -12.75 -5.19 6.53
CA LYS A 60 -14.09 -4.99 5.94
C LYS A 60 -14.06 -4.22 4.63
N HIS A 61 -12.87 -3.91 4.10
CA HIS A 61 -12.69 -3.19 2.86
C HIS A 61 -12.10 -4.09 1.78
N PHE A 62 -12.58 -3.91 0.54
CA PHE A 62 -11.92 -4.39 -0.66
C PHE A 62 -10.86 -3.37 -1.06
N TRP A 63 -9.73 -3.81 -1.64
CA TRP A 63 -8.70 -2.86 -2.04
C TRP A 63 -8.03 -3.22 -3.35
N ILE A 64 -7.52 -2.19 -4.04
CA ILE A 64 -6.70 -2.30 -5.24
C ILE A 64 -5.48 -1.40 -5.08
N TYR A 65 -4.43 -1.71 -5.83
CA TYR A 65 -3.19 -0.95 -5.82
C TYR A 65 -2.74 -0.67 -7.26
N GLY A 66 -2.34 0.58 -7.54
CA GLY A 66 -1.78 0.99 -8.83
C GLY A 66 -0.40 1.58 -8.65
N GLY A 67 0.63 0.89 -9.13
CA GLY A 67 2.01 1.37 -9.03
C GLY A 67 2.37 2.32 -10.16
N GLY A 68 2.82 3.52 -9.84
CA GLY A 68 3.45 4.44 -10.79
C GLY A 68 4.89 4.05 -11.10
N VAL A 69 5.59 3.47 -10.11
CA VAL A 69 6.90 2.84 -10.26
C VAL A 69 6.74 1.36 -10.03
N ASN A 70 7.28 0.53 -10.92
CA ASN A 70 7.15 -0.92 -10.84
C ASN A 70 8.45 -1.56 -11.35
N LEU A 71 9.27 -2.02 -10.43
CA LEU A 71 10.61 -2.56 -10.70
C LEU A 71 10.71 -3.99 -10.21
N ASP A 72 11.57 -4.79 -10.87
CA ASP A 72 11.88 -6.13 -10.41
C ASP A 72 12.68 -6.06 -9.10
N ALA A 73 12.22 -6.77 -8.09
CA ALA A 73 12.89 -6.92 -6.81
C ALA A 73 13.01 -8.39 -6.41
N SER A 74 12.99 -9.28 -7.39
CA SER A 74 13.09 -10.72 -7.16
C SER A 74 14.41 -11.10 -6.48
N LEU A 75 14.36 -12.14 -5.67
CA LEU A 75 15.50 -12.63 -4.92
C LEU A 75 15.96 -13.97 -5.48
N ILE A 76 17.29 -14.17 -5.54
CA ILE A 76 17.89 -15.42 -5.97
C ILE A 76 18.67 -15.99 -4.78
N ALA A 77 18.27 -17.16 -4.30
CA ALA A 77 18.96 -17.85 -3.23
C ALA A 77 20.23 -18.54 -3.73
N ASP A 78 21.12 -18.96 -2.81
CA ASP A 78 22.37 -19.59 -3.15
C ASP A 78 22.20 -20.88 -3.97
N ASP A 79 21.07 -21.58 -3.79
CA ASP A 79 20.73 -22.80 -4.53
C ASP A 79 20.10 -22.54 -5.91
N GLY A 80 19.95 -21.26 -6.29
CA GLY A 80 19.32 -20.86 -7.55
C GLY A 80 17.81 -20.67 -7.50
N THR A 81 17.18 -20.90 -6.34
CA THR A 81 15.75 -20.68 -6.18
C THR A 81 15.41 -19.19 -6.32
N VAL A 82 14.40 -18.89 -7.15
CA VAL A 82 13.97 -17.51 -7.41
C VAL A 82 12.68 -17.23 -6.66
N THR A 83 12.68 -16.14 -5.87
CA THR A 83 11.48 -15.59 -5.27
C THR A 83 11.09 -14.35 -6.07
N ASN A 84 10.02 -14.45 -6.84
CA ASN A 84 9.54 -13.35 -7.67
C ASN A 84 8.89 -12.28 -6.80
N ARG A 85 9.33 -11.03 -6.98
CA ARG A 85 8.83 -9.90 -6.20
C ARG A 85 8.96 -8.61 -6.99
N ARG A 86 7.97 -7.72 -6.83
CA ARG A 86 7.99 -6.40 -7.46
C ARG A 86 8.19 -5.32 -6.41
N ARG A 87 8.98 -4.31 -6.77
CA ARG A 87 9.18 -3.10 -5.99
C ARG A 87 8.30 -2.01 -6.60
N GLN A 88 7.34 -1.52 -5.84
CA GLN A 88 6.30 -0.63 -6.36
C GLN A 88 6.10 0.59 -5.46
N PHE A 89 5.72 1.69 -6.12
CA PHE A 89 5.35 2.94 -5.46
C PHE A 89 4.15 3.51 -6.18
N GLY A 90 3.10 3.87 -5.45
CA GLY A 90 1.87 4.36 -6.09
C GLY A 90 0.74 4.61 -5.13
N ASN A 91 -0.47 4.40 -5.62
CA ASN A 91 -1.71 4.70 -4.94
C ASN A 91 -2.50 3.45 -4.59
N MET A 92 -3.26 3.52 -3.50
CA MET A 92 -4.12 2.44 -3.02
C MET A 92 -5.53 2.98 -2.82
N LEU A 93 -6.53 2.20 -3.22
CA LEU A 93 -7.94 2.51 -2.97
C LEU A 93 -8.56 1.39 -2.18
N LEU A 94 -9.23 1.75 -1.08
CA LEU A 94 -10.00 0.81 -0.27
C LEU A 94 -11.48 1.22 -0.29
N SER A 95 -12.38 0.24 -0.32
CA SER A 95 -13.83 0.48 -0.37
C SER A 95 -14.57 -0.59 0.41
N LYS A 96 -15.60 -0.20 1.15
CA LYS A 96 -16.50 -1.15 1.82
C LYS A 96 -17.35 -1.95 0.83
N TRP A 97 -17.42 -1.52 -0.43
CA TRP A 97 -18.16 -2.20 -1.51
C TRP A 97 -17.19 -2.87 -2.48
N PRO A 98 -17.62 -3.96 -3.14
CA PRO A 98 -16.78 -4.63 -4.13
C PRO A 98 -16.36 -3.68 -5.26
N ILE A 99 -15.09 -3.81 -5.67
CA ILE A 99 -14.52 -3.05 -6.79
C ILE A 99 -14.63 -3.94 -8.03
N GLN A 100 -15.50 -3.58 -8.99
CA GLN A 100 -15.80 -4.41 -10.15
C GLN A 100 -14.70 -4.39 -11.20
N SER A 101 -14.06 -3.23 -11.39
CA SER A 101 -12.97 -3.12 -12.35
C SER A 101 -12.05 -1.97 -11.96
N SER A 102 -10.80 -2.06 -12.39
CA SER A 102 -9.83 -1.00 -12.18
C SER A 102 -8.88 -0.91 -13.36
N ARG A 103 -8.32 0.28 -13.59
CA ARG A 103 -7.31 0.51 -14.61
C ARG A 103 -6.25 1.46 -14.04
N ASN A 104 -4.99 1.07 -14.18
CA ASN A 104 -3.86 1.88 -13.76
C ASN A 104 -3.29 2.60 -14.97
N HIS A 105 -3.36 3.94 -14.96
CA HIS A 105 -2.78 4.78 -16.00
C HIS A 105 -1.43 5.31 -15.52
N LEU A 106 -0.37 4.88 -16.21
CA LEU A 106 1.00 5.31 -15.90
C LEU A 106 1.41 6.50 -16.77
#